data_7e707873f4eaf6e56372c1181bde8cce
#
_entry.id   7e707873f4eaf6e56372c1181bde8cce
#
_cell.length_a   1.000
_cell.length_b   1.000
_cell.length_c   1.000
_cell.angle_alpha   90.00
_cell.angle_beta   90.00
_cell.angle_gamma   90.00
#
_symmetry.space_group_name_H-M   'P 1'
#
loop_
_entity.id
_entity.type
_entity.pdbx_description
1 polymer ?
#
loop_
_entity_poly.entity_id
_entity_poly.type
_entity_poly.pdbx_seq_one_letter_code
_entity_poly.pdbx_strand_id
1 'polypeptide(L)'
;GDVLTISKEQAKVTGHVPAQGILVDGLGVGDVGNIVLRDRQHLSQNGLFIVVVTLDRYNGVLLAGPDIVSRGFVYVRESEKLMEEAKSVVTNTLEHCNAKKITDWGRIKGAIRDDLGDYIWKKMKRRQNRWWNFSGRI
;
A
#
# COMPACT_ATOMS: atom_id res chain seq x y z
N GLY A 1 34.35 -6.85 -2.43
CA GLY A 1 35.12 -6.78 -3.64
C GLY A 1 36.63 -6.62 -3.44
N ASP A 2 37.22 -7.10 -2.33
CA ASP A 2 38.67 -7.05 -2.13
C ASP A 2 39.39 -8.06 -3.01
N VAL A 3 40.42 -7.60 -3.70
CA VAL A 3 41.34 -8.46 -4.47
C VAL A 3 42.45 -8.91 -3.55
N LEU A 4 42.46 -10.20 -3.21
CA LEU A 4 43.46 -10.80 -2.35
C LEU A 4 44.56 -11.47 -3.20
N THR A 5 45.77 -10.99 -3.07
CA THR A 5 46.96 -11.63 -3.70
C THR A 5 47.65 -12.49 -2.65
N ILE A 6 47.83 -13.77 -2.98
CA ILE A 6 48.49 -14.77 -2.10
C ILE A 6 49.83 -15.17 -2.77
N SER A 7 50.89 -15.09 -1.98
CA SER A 7 52.21 -15.61 -2.34
C SER A 7 52.64 -16.68 -1.34
N LYS A 8 53.82 -17.27 -1.53
CA LYS A 8 54.35 -18.27 -0.57
C LYS A 8 54.60 -17.69 0.82
N GLU A 9 54.79 -16.41 0.96
CA GLU A 9 55.23 -15.77 2.20
C GLU A 9 54.11 -14.86 2.82
N GLN A 10 53.16 -14.40 2.02
CA GLN A 10 52.15 -13.46 2.52
C GLN A 10 50.86 -13.48 1.71
N ALA A 11 49.73 -13.12 2.37
CA ALA A 11 48.47 -12.78 1.76
C ALA A 11 48.23 -11.28 1.98
N LYS A 12 47.87 -10.56 0.92
CA LYS A 12 47.70 -9.11 1.00
C LYS A 12 46.58 -8.65 0.06
N VAL A 13 45.73 -7.72 0.57
CA VAL A 13 44.78 -7.01 -0.29
C VAL A 13 45.53 -6.04 -1.20
N THR A 14 45.42 -6.23 -2.51
CA THR A 14 46.11 -5.44 -3.51
C THR A 14 45.24 -4.53 -4.34
N GLY A 15 43.91 -4.67 -4.19
CA GLY A 15 42.97 -3.83 -4.92
C GLY A 15 41.57 -4.06 -4.48
N HIS A 16 40.64 -3.35 -5.12
CA HIS A 16 39.21 -3.48 -4.88
C HIS A 16 38.48 -3.46 -6.24
N VAL A 17 37.51 -4.35 -6.41
CA VAL A 17 36.61 -4.37 -7.56
C VAL A 17 35.16 -4.16 -7.09
N PRO A 18 34.30 -3.54 -7.92
CA PRO A 18 32.87 -3.42 -7.58
C PRO A 18 32.26 -4.81 -7.38
N ALA A 19 31.68 -5.02 -6.20
CA ALA A 19 31.00 -6.27 -5.84
C ALA A 19 29.63 -5.97 -5.22
N GLN A 20 28.93 -5.03 -5.84
CA GLN A 20 27.56 -4.70 -5.44
C GLN A 20 26.59 -5.76 -5.97
N GLY A 21 25.50 -5.98 -5.23
CA GLY A 21 24.41 -6.82 -5.70
C GLY A 21 23.80 -6.23 -6.98
N ILE A 22 23.65 -7.05 -8.00
CA ILE A 22 22.90 -6.70 -9.22
C ILE A 22 21.48 -7.18 -9.03
N LEU A 23 20.54 -6.27 -9.19
CA LEU A 23 19.11 -6.57 -9.04
C LEU A 23 18.59 -7.19 -10.34
N VAL A 24 17.87 -8.30 -10.22
CA VAL A 24 17.29 -9.04 -11.33
C VAL A 24 15.79 -9.12 -11.17
N ASP A 25 15.04 -8.80 -12.23
CA ASP A 25 13.59 -8.92 -12.28
C ASP A 25 13.17 -9.61 -13.60
N GLY A 26 12.78 -10.86 -13.53
CA GLY A 26 12.49 -11.67 -14.70
C GLY A 26 13.72 -11.79 -15.62
N LEU A 27 13.60 -11.30 -16.86
CA LEU A 27 14.70 -11.27 -17.83
C LEU A 27 15.55 -10.00 -17.75
N GLY A 28 15.14 -9.00 -16.95
CA GLY A 28 15.87 -7.74 -16.76
C GLY A 28 16.98 -7.87 -15.74
N VAL A 29 18.17 -7.39 -16.06
CA VAL A 29 19.33 -7.37 -15.18
C VAL A 29 19.80 -5.95 -14.98
N GLY A 30 19.69 -5.44 -13.73
CA GLY A 30 20.13 -4.11 -13.37
C GLY A 30 19.20 -2.96 -13.79
N ASP A 31 18.03 -3.27 -14.36
CA ASP A 31 17.02 -2.30 -14.80
C ASP A 31 15.95 -1.97 -13.74
N VAL A 32 15.93 -2.72 -12.64
CA VAL A 32 15.01 -2.48 -11.52
C VAL A 32 15.56 -1.41 -10.59
N GLY A 33 14.91 -0.24 -10.59
CA GLY A 33 15.30 0.87 -9.72
C GLY A 33 14.96 0.62 -8.25
N ASN A 34 15.73 1.25 -7.34
CA ASN A 34 15.51 1.18 -5.88
C ASN A 34 14.10 1.61 -5.45
N ILE A 35 13.46 2.49 -6.21
CA ILE A 35 12.07 2.94 -5.94
C ILE A 35 11.10 1.76 -6.10
N VAL A 36 11.21 1.02 -7.20
CA VAL A 36 10.33 -0.13 -7.49
C VAL A 36 10.50 -1.22 -6.45
N LEU A 37 11.73 -1.50 -6.03
CA LEU A 37 12.01 -2.50 -4.99
C LEU A 37 11.45 -2.08 -3.64
N ARG A 38 11.61 -0.83 -3.28
CA ARG A 38 11.04 -0.27 -2.06
C ARG A 38 9.52 -0.39 -2.08
N ASP A 39 8.87 -0.04 -3.17
CA ASP A 39 7.42 -0.12 -3.31
C ASP A 39 6.93 -1.57 -3.22
N ARG A 40 7.61 -2.52 -3.86
CA ARG A 40 7.33 -3.96 -3.73
C ARG A 40 7.50 -4.44 -2.29
N GLN A 41 8.56 -4.03 -1.61
CA GLN A 41 8.79 -4.35 -0.21
C GLN A 41 7.68 -3.81 0.68
N HIS A 42 7.24 -2.57 0.45
CA HIS A 42 6.13 -1.99 1.17
C HIS A 42 4.81 -2.73 0.94
N LEU A 43 4.51 -3.10 -0.31
CA LEU A 43 3.32 -3.90 -0.63
C LEU A 43 3.37 -5.29 0.01
N SER A 44 4.54 -5.93 0.03
CA SER A 44 4.69 -7.27 0.64
C SER A 44 4.57 -7.25 2.17
N GLN A 45 5.01 -6.19 2.81
CA GLN A 45 4.98 -6.06 4.28
C GLN A 45 3.64 -5.55 4.81
N ASN A 46 3.01 -4.62 4.11
CA ASN A 46 1.85 -3.89 4.60
C ASN A 46 0.55 -4.25 3.88
N GLY A 47 0.64 -4.90 2.72
CA GLY A 47 -0.51 -5.20 1.89
C GLY A 47 -1.14 -3.96 1.25
N LEU A 48 -2.28 -4.17 0.60
CA LEU A 48 -3.03 -3.16 -0.12
C LEU A 48 -4.52 -3.29 0.19
N PHE A 49 -5.18 -2.17 0.47
CA PHE A 49 -6.63 -2.02 0.49
C PHE A 49 -7.08 -1.14 -0.67
N ILE A 50 -8.07 -1.59 -1.41
CA ILE A 50 -8.71 -0.84 -2.48
C ILE A 50 -10.17 -0.65 -2.08
N VAL A 51 -10.61 0.59 -1.98
CA VAL A 51 -12.00 0.94 -1.70
C VAL A 51 -12.60 1.54 -2.97
N VAL A 52 -13.70 0.96 -3.44
CA VAL A 52 -14.44 1.42 -4.62
C VAL A 52 -15.81 1.88 -4.17
N VAL A 53 -16.14 3.14 -4.46
CA VAL A 53 -17.46 3.74 -4.19
C VAL A 53 -17.93 4.50 -5.41
N THR A 54 -19.23 4.47 -5.67
CA THR A 54 -19.87 5.29 -6.69
C THR A 54 -20.76 6.31 -6.00
N LEU A 55 -20.46 7.59 -6.19
CA LEU A 55 -21.21 8.69 -5.59
C LEU A 55 -21.91 9.49 -6.66
N ASP A 56 -23.07 10.03 -6.32
CA ASP A 56 -23.74 11.04 -7.13
C ASP A 56 -22.91 12.32 -7.16
N ARG A 57 -22.70 12.84 -8.36
CA ARG A 57 -21.83 13.99 -8.61
C ARG A 57 -22.31 15.28 -7.94
N TYR A 58 -23.62 15.44 -7.83
CA TYR A 58 -24.21 16.72 -7.40
C TYR A 58 -24.41 16.78 -5.90
N ASN A 59 -24.80 15.68 -5.30
CA ASN A 59 -25.17 15.63 -3.88
C ASN A 59 -24.24 14.76 -3.02
N GLY A 60 -23.30 13.99 -3.63
CA GLY A 60 -22.37 13.15 -2.92
C GLY A 60 -23.00 11.89 -2.28
N VAL A 61 -24.23 11.57 -2.64
CA VAL A 61 -24.94 10.38 -2.12
C VAL A 61 -24.31 9.11 -2.69
N LEU A 62 -24.18 8.11 -1.86
CA LEU A 62 -23.68 6.77 -2.26
C LEU A 62 -24.70 6.10 -3.18
N LEU A 63 -24.31 5.82 -4.42
CA LEU A 63 -25.13 5.12 -5.42
C LEU A 63 -24.82 3.63 -5.46
N ALA A 64 -23.54 3.23 -5.28
CA ALA A 64 -23.12 1.83 -5.25
C ALA A 64 -21.82 1.65 -4.44
N GLY A 65 -21.65 0.48 -3.85
CA GLY A 65 -20.55 0.14 -2.95
C GLY A 65 -20.91 0.38 -1.48
N PRO A 66 -19.92 0.52 -0.58
CA PRO A 66 -18.49 0.40 -0.82
C PRO A 66 -18.06 -1.05 -1.09
N ASP A 67 -17.29 -1.26 -2.14
CA ASP A 67 -16.59 -2.50 -2.37
C ASP A 67 -15.15 -2.39 -1.86
N ILE A 68 -14.70 -3.39 -1.10
CA ILE A 68 -13.35 -3.40 -0.55
C ILE A 68 -12.63 -4.65 -1.00
N VAL A 69 -11.47 -4.45 -1.60
CA VAL A 69 -10.55 -5.52 -2.02
C VAL A 69 -9.25 -5.38 -1.26
N SER A 70 -8.80 -6.47 -0.65
CA SER A 70 -7.53 -6.55 0.07
C SER A 70 -6.58 -7.51 -0.63
N ARG A 71 -5.28 -7.16 -0.69
CA ARG A 71 -4.21 -8.01 -1.18
C ARG A 71 -3.00 -7.94 -0.25
N GLY A 72 -2.47 -9.12 0.13
CA GLY A 72 -1.27 -9.24 0.96
C GLY A 72 -1.40 -8.72 2.39
N PHE A 73 -2.62 -8.40 2.85
CA PHE A 73 -2.84 -7.72 4.12
C PHE A 73 -3.33 -8.65 5.24
N VAL A 74 -4.20 -9.61 4.95
CA VAL A 74 -4.90 -10.42 5.98
C VAL A 74 -4.81 -11.91 5.70
N TYR A 75 -4.70 -12.71 6.76
CA TYR A 75 -4.91 -14.15 6.71
C TYR A 75 -6.40 -14.46 6.46
N VAL A 76 -6.67 -15.46 5.61
CA VAL A 76 -7.99 -15.81 5.07
C VAL A 76 -9.08 -16.02 6.13
N ARG A 77 -8.75 -16.50 7.33
CA ARG A 77 -9.74 -16.83 8.37
C ARG A 77 -10.37 -15.64 9.09
N GLU A 78 -9.72 -14.48 9.09
CA GLU A 78 -10.22 -13.27 9.77
C GLU A 78 -10.65 -12.18 8.79
N SER A 79 -10.54 -12.46 7.48
CA SER A 79 -10.73 -11.45 6.44
C SER A 79 -12.18 -11.02 6.26
N GLU A 80 -13.15 -11.91 6.34
CA GLU A 80 -14.57 -11.59 6.07
C GLU A 80 -15.12 -10.58 7.06
N LYS A 81 -14.97 -10.85 8.36
CA LYS A 81 -15.43 -9.92 9.41
C LYS A 81 -14.74 -8.56 9.34
N LEU A 82 -13.42 -8.55 9.08
CA LEU A 82 -12.66 -7.32 8.93
C LEU A 82 -13.15 -6.52 7.71
N MET A 83 -13.45 -7.19 6.60
CA MET A 83 -13.97 -6.54 5.39
C MET A 83 -15.37 -5.95 5.60
N GLU A 84 -16.27 -6.67 6.28
CA GLU A 84 -17.60 -6.17 6.60
C GLU A 84 -17.56 -4.97 7.56
N GLU A 85 -16.73 -5.03 8.59
CA GLU A 85 -16.53 -3.90 9.50
C GLU A 85 -15.89 -2.72 8.77
N ALA A 86 -14.93 -2.95 7.86
CA ALA A 86 -14.31 -1.91 7.04
C ALA A 86 -15.34 -1.25 6.09
N LYS A 87 -16.23 -2.02 5.46
CA LYS A 87 -17.35 -1.48 4.66
C LYS A 87 -18.24 -0.58 5.50
N SER A 88 -18.59 -1.02 6.71
CA SER A 88 -19.39 -0.23 7.63
C SER A 88 -18.72 1.10 8.00
N VAL A 89 -17.41 1.10 8.24
CA VAL A 89 -16.65 2.34 8.49
C VAL A 89 -16.74 3.29 7.31
N VAL A 90 -16.53 2.81 6.09
CA VAL A 90 -16.60 3.64 4.88
C VAL A 90 -18.01 4.20 4.68
N THR A 91 -19.06 3.38 4.86
CA THR A 91 -20.46 3.82 4.75
C THR A 91 -20.76 4.93 5.75
N ASN A 92 -20.42 4.74 7.02
CA ASN A 92 -20.63 5.74 8.07
C ASN A 92 -19.89 7.06 7.78
N THR A 93 -18.66 6.98 7.26
CA THR A 93 -17.88 8.16 6.85
C THR A 93 -18.58 8.92 5.72
N LEU A 94 -19.10 8.19 4.71
CA LEU A 94 -19.84 8.80 3.60
C LEU A 94 -21.15 9.46 4.06
N GLU A 95 -21.91 8.80 4.93
CA GLU A 95 -23.14 9.36 5.52
C GLU A 95 -22.82 10.64 6.31
N HIS A 96 -21.74 10.64 7.07
CA HIS A 96 -21.28 11.82 7.81
C HIS A 96 -20.86 12.98 6.87
N CYS A 97 -20.14 12.66 5.79
CA CYS A 97 -19.81 13.66 4.76
C CYS A 97 -21.08 14.24 4.12
N ASN A 98 -22.05 13.39 3.79
CA ASN A 98 -23.33 13.80 3.20
C ASN A 98 -24.13 14.68 4.16
N ALA A 99 -24.25 14.30 5.42
CA ALA A 99 -24.93 15.10 6.46
C ALA A 99 -24.30 16.50 6.62
N LYS A 100 -23.00 16.61 6.44
CA LYS A 100 -22.26 17.88 6.45
C LYS A 100 -22.24 18.60 5.10
N LYS A 101 -22.93 18.07 4.10
CA LYS A 101 -22.96 18.62 2.71
C LYS A 101 -21.56 18.78 2.11
N ILE A 102 -20.65 17.86 2.42
CA ILE A 102 -19.30 17.81 1.86
C ILE A 102 -19.40 17.08 0.52
N THR A 103 -19.28 17.81 -0.58
CA THR A 103 -19.30 17.27 -1.96
C THR A 103 -17.92 17.27 -2.61
N ASP A 104 -16.94 17.91 -1.98
CA ASP A 104 -15.56 17.91 -2.46
C ASP A 104 -14.94 16.54 -2.40
N TRP A 105 -14.55 16.02 -3.54
CA TRP A 105 -14.01 14.67 -3.69
C TRP A 105 -12.71 14.45 -2.92
N GLY A 106 -11.85 15.47 -2.85
CA GLY A 106 -10.60 15.42 -2.09
C GLY A 106 -10.84 15.25 -0.60
N ARG A 107 -11.81 15.97 -0.05
CA ARG A 107 -12.21 15.89 1.35
C ARG A 107 -12.87 14.57 1.69
N ILE A 108 -13.75 14.05 0.82
CA ILE A 108 -14.39 12.74 1.00
C ILE A 108 -13.31 11.63 1.02
N LYS A 109 -12.39 11.63 0.05
CA LYS A 109 -11.26 10.69 0.03
C LYS A 109 -10.40 10.77 1.30
N GLY A 110 -10.12 11.99 1.75
CA GLY A 110 -9.35 12.23 2.97
C GLY A 110 -10.03 11.59 4.18
N ALA A 111 -11.33 11.85 4.37
CA ALA A 111 -12.11 11.32 5.47
C ALA A 111 -12.14 9.78 5.45
N ILE A 112 -12.45 9.17 4.31
CA ILE A 112 -12.45 7.69 4.18
C ILE A 112 -11.08 7.12 4.53
N ARG A 113 -10.01 7.72 4.02
CA ARG A 113 -8.65 7.26 4.29
C ARG A 113 -8.32 7.32 5.78
N ASP A 114 -8.66 8.42 6.43
CA ASP A 114 -8.28 8.65 7.81
C ASP A 114 -9.10 7.72 8.74
N ASP A 115 -10.42 7.64 8.56
CA ASP A 115 -11.29 6.79 9.38
C ASP A 115 -10.99 5.29 9.17
N LEU A 116 -10.82 4.85 7.93
CA LEU A 116 -10.47 3.46 7.64
C LEU A 116 -9.04 3.12 8.12
N GLY A 117 -8.11 4.05 7.99
CA GLY A 117 -6.75 3.90 8.50
C GLY A 117 -6.72 3.73 10.01
N ASP A 118 -7.48 4.54 10.74
CA ASP A 118 -7.61 4.46 12.19
C ASP A 118 -8.29 3.14 12.63
N TYR A 119 -9.33 2.72 11.91
CA TYR A 119 -9.98 1.44 12.17
C TYR A 119 -9.00 0.27 12.04
N ILE A 120 -8.30 0.20 10.91
CA ILE A 120 -7.32 -0.86 10.63
C ILE A 120 -6.19 -0.85 11.65
N TRP A 121 -5.69 0.35 12.00
CA TRP A 121 -4.66 0.49 13.03
C TRP A 121 -5.12 -0.04 14.39
N LYS A 122 -6.34 0.28 14.80
CA LYS A 122 -6.90 -0.20 16.08
C LYS A 122 -7.04 -1.71 16.11
N LYS A 123 -7.46 -2.33 15.00
CA LYS A 123 -7.68 -3.78 14.90
C LYS A 123 -6.38 -4.57 14.77
N MET A 124 -5.46 -4.12 13.93
CA MET A 124 -4.30 -4.90 13.50
C MET A 124 -2.99 -4.47 14.16
N LYS A 125 -2.94 -3.30 14.80
CA LYS A 125 -1.72 -2.68 15.34
C LYS A 125 -0.60 -2.53 14.30
N ARG A 126 -0.93 -2.55 13.02
CA ARG A 126 -0.03 -2.37 11.88
C ARG A 126 -0.32 -1.05 11.21
N ARG A 127 0.73 -0.24 10.99
CA ARG A 127 0.62 0.98 10.17
C ARG A 127 0.59 0.55 8.72
N GLN A 128 -0.49 0.87 8.03
CA GLN A 128 -0.51 0.80 6.58
C GLN A 128 0.33 1.91 5.97
N ASN A 129 1.13 1.57 4.98
CA ASN A 129 1.64 2.58 4.06
C ASN A 129 0.49 3.14 3.23
N ARG A 130 0.43 4.47 3.16
CA ARG A 130 -0.65 5.30 2.62
C ARG A 130 -0.72 5.27 1.08
N TRP A 131 -0.80 4.09 0.47
CA TRP A 131 -1.05 4.00 -0.96
C TRP A 131 -2.53 3.73 -1.21
N TRP A 132 -3.29 4.80 -1.33
CA TRP A 132 -4.71 4.74 -1.65
C TRP A 132 -4.90 5.19 -3.10
N ASN A 133 -5.17 4.27 -3.99
CA ASN A 133 -5.66 4.60 -5.32
C ASN A 133 -7.19 4.60 -5.29
N PHE A 134 -7.76 5.77 -5.41
CA PHE A 134 -9.19 5.94 -5.61
C PHE A 134 -9.42 6.15 -7.11
N SER A 135 -10.11 5.24 -7.74
CA SER A 135 -10.69 5.45 -9.07
C SER A 135 -12.16 5.80 -8.87
N GLY A 136 -12.49 7.07 -9.06
CA GLY A 136 -13.87 7.50 -9.15
C GLY A 136 -14.26 7.61 -10.62
N ARG A 137 -15.29 6.88 -11.06
CA ARG A 137 -15.98 7.19 -12.31
C ARG A 137 -17.13 8.14 -12.01
N ILE A 138 -17.12 9.25 -12.72
CA ILE A 138 -18.21 10.24 -12.82
C ILE A 138 -19.26 9.69 -13.78
#